data_b66bc3c5b4661b9ce7905bb8107a890b
#
_entry.id   b66bc3c5b4661b9ce7905bb8107a890b
#
_cell.length_a   1.000
_cell.length_b   1.000
_cell.length_c   1.000
_cell.angle_alpha   90.00
_cell.angle_beta   90.00
_cell.angle_gamma   90.00
#
_symmetry.space_group_name_H-M   'P 1'
#
loop_
_entity.id
_entity.type
_entity.pdbx_description
1 polymer ?
#
loop_
_entity_poly.entity_id
_entity_poly.type
_entity_poly.pdbx_seq_one_letter_code
_entity_poly.pdbx_strand_id
1 'polypeptide(L)'
;PDLFPIEYKGKNVWVLVVSMTKASEDDHCKMQYFLGDFDGEKFLCTYPSDEPRWLDEGFDNYAAVTFQNAKDVLLMGWGMNWQYAAQTPTEEYCGQATLARKLSLTEVDGALTLVAAPAGLEKFRHSSYPIENHTTIRTETFGLKVSGKGDAKICLKNSVGQKLKIYVTDTKITVDRT
;
A
#
# COMPACT_ATOMS: atom_id res chain seq x y z
N PRO A 1 -11.31 -9.47 9.03
CA PRO A 1 -11.81 -9.03 7.73
C PRO A 1 -12.51 -7.68 7.83
N ASP A 2 -12.58 -6.96 6.74
CA ASP A 2 -13.39 -5.76 6.58
C ASP A 2 -14.18 -5.86 5.27
N LEU A 3 -15.41 -5.34 5.24
CA LEU A 3 -16.32 -5.45 4.09
C LEU A 3 -17.00 -4.09 3.85
N PHE A 4 -16.80 -3.52 2.68
CA PHE A 4 -17.28 -2.18 2.35
C PHE A 4 -17.57 -2.03 0.85
N PRO A 5 -18.50 -1.14 0.46
CA PRO A 5 -18.76 -0.84 -0.94
C PRO A 5 -17.83 0.25 -1.48
N ILE A 6 -17.49 0.14 -2.76
CA ILE A 6 -16.91 1.22 -3.56
C ILE A 6 -17.78 1.41 -4.79
N GLU A 7 -18.20 2.66 -5.06
CA GLU A 7 -18.92 2.97 -6.28
C GLU A 7 -17.98 2.87 -7.49
N TYR A 8 -18.40 2.11 -8.49
CA TYR A 8 -17.74 1.97 -9.76
C TYR A 8 -18.74 1.99 -10.92
N LYS A 9 -18.61 2.95 -11.82
CA LYS A 9 -19.53 3.14 -12.99
C LYS A 9 -21.01 3.13 -12.59
N GLY A 10 -21.36 3.83 -11.49
CA GLY A 10 -22.73 3.98 -11.00
C GLY A 10 -23.31 2.76 -10.26
N LYS A 11 -22.48 1.78 -9.90
CA LYS A 11 -22.87 0.61 -9.11
C LYS A 11 -21.92 0.43 -7.92
N ASN A 12 -22.43 -0.09 -6.83
CA ASN A 12 -21.59 -0.52 -5.71
C ASN A 12 -20.96 -1.87 -6.03
N VAL A 13 -19.64 -1.92 -5.98
CA VAL A 13 -18.88 -3.17 -5.93
C VAL A 13 -18.40 -3.34 -4.48
N TRP A 14 -18.72 -4.47 -3.90
CA TRP A 14 -18.30 -4.78 -2.54
C TRP A 14 -16.88 -5.34 -2.51
N VAL A 15 -16.11 -4.85 -1.58
CA VAL A 15 -14.72 -5.26 -1.35
C VAL A 15 -14.65 -5.95 -0.02
N LEU A 16 -14.24 -7.21 -0.02
CA LEU A 16 -13.91 -7.97 1.18
C LEU A 16 -12.38 -8.01 1.31
N VAL A 17 -11.84 -7.49 2.41
CA VAL A 17 -10.40 -7.58 2.76
C VAL A 17 -10.21 -8.57 3.89
N VAL A 18 -9.22 -9.44 3.74
CA VAL A 18 -8.91 -10.50 4.71
C VAL A 18 -7.44 -10.47 5.07
N SER A 19 -7.16 -10.47 6.38
CA SER A 19 -5.80 -10.63 6.92
C SER A 19 -5.38 -12.08 6.84
N MET A 20 -4.33 -12.38 6.07
CA MET A 20 -3.78 -13.72 5.89
C MET A 20 -2.47 -13.85 6.67
N THR A 21 -2.42 -14.77 7.63
CA THR A 21 -1.23 -14.97 8.48
C THR A 21 -0.11 -15.71 7.79
N LYS A 22 -0.44 -16.53 6.79
CA LYS A 22 0.50 -17.27 5.94
C LYS A 22 0.04 -17.13 4.51
N ALA A 23 0.61 -16.19 3.79
CA ALA A 23 0.14 -15.84 2.46
C ALA A 23 0.94 -16.53 1.33
N SER A 24 2.12 -17.07 1.63
CA SER A 24 3.00 -17.73 0.67
C SER A 24 3.97 -18.65 1.38
N GLU A 25 4.79 -19.37 0.61
CA GLU A 25 5.89 -20.20 1.15
C GLU A 25 6.91 -19.38 1.94
N ASP A 26 7.04 -18.07 1.63
CA ASP A 26 7.87 -17.13 2.38
C ASP A 26 7.27 -16.72 3.74
N ASP A 27 6.13 -17.24 4.09
CA ASP A 27 5.47 -17.24 5.40
C ASP A 27 5.22 -15.85 6.02
N HIS A 28 5.06 -14.80 5.21
CA HIS A 28 4.71 -13.49 5.74
C HIS A 28 3.22 -13.18 5.66
N CYS A 29 2.74 -12.39 6.60
CA CYS A 29 1.34 -11.96 6.61
C CYS A 29 1.08 -10.91 5.53
N LYS A 30 -0.07 -11.03 4.87
CA LYS A 30 -0.55 -10.12 3.82
C LYS A 30 -2.04 -9.83 3.97
N MET A 31 -2.50 -8.83 3.27
CA MET A 31 -3.93 -8.52 3.10
C MET A 31 -4.38 -8.95 1.72
N GLN A 32 -5.28 -9.93 1.66
CA GLN A 32 -5.94 -10.35 0.42
C GLN A 32 -7.26 -9.60 0.24
N TYR A 33 -7.65 -9.29 -1.00
CA TYR A 33 -8.96 -8.72 -1.27
C TYR A 33 -9.74 -9.51 -2.31
N PHE A 34 -11.06 -9.43 -2.18
CA PHE A 34 -12.03 -10.02 -3.10
C PHE A 34 -13.03 -8.95 -3.53
N LEU A 35 -13.49 -9.02 -4.78
CA LEU A 35 -14.49 -8.10 -5.35
C LEU A 35 -15.77 -8.85 -5.67
N GLY A 36 -16.90 -8.25 -5.35
CA GLY A 36 -18.17 -8.92 -5.59
C GLY A 36 -19.40 -8.12 -5.15
N ASP A 37 -20.43 -8.86 -4.80
CA ASP A 37 -21.71 -8.36 -4.35
C ASP A 37 -21.99 -8.80 -2.91
N PHE A 38 -22.75 -8.00 -2.16
CA PHE A 38 -23.18 -8.32 -0.81
C PHE A 38 -24.65 -7.94 -0.65
N ASP A 39 -25.48 -8.90 -0.25
CA ASP A 39 -26.92 -8.74 -0.11
C ASP A 39 -27.39 -8.32 1.29
N GLY A 40 -26.46 -8.11 2.23
CA GLY A 40 -26.71 -7.82 3.64
C GLY A 40 -26.44 -9.00 4.56
N GLU A 41 -26.37 -10.22 4.03
CA GLU A 41 -26.10 -11.44 4.77
C GLU A 41 -24.91 -12.20 4.22
N LYS A 42 -24.75 -12.24 2.90
CA LYS A 42 -23.77 -13.07 2.21
C LYS A 42 -22.99 -12.27 1.16
N PHE A 43 -21.65 -12.41 1.21
CA PHE A 43 -20.76 -11.93 0.16
C PHE A 43 -20.60 -12.99 -0.94
N LEU A 44 -20.78 -12.56 -2.19
CA LEU A 44 -20.55 -13.38 -3.37
C LEU A 44 -19.43 -12.75 -4.21
N CYS A 45 -18.31 -13.49 -4.39
CA CYS A 45 -17.21 -13.03 -5.25
C CYS A 45 -17.65 -13.13 -6.72
N THR A 46 -18.02 -12.00 -7.32
CA THR A 46 -18.49 -11.93 -8.73
C THR A 46 -17.38 -11.52 -9.70
N TYR A 47 -16.20 -11.14 -9.18
CA TYR A 47 -15.00 -10.85 -9.96
C TYR A 47 -13.86 -11.79 -9.52
N PRO A 48 -13.94 -13.10 -9.83
CA PRO A 48 -12.92 -14.07 -9.43
C PRO A 48 -11.57 -13.77 -10.10
N SER A 49 -10.52 -14.32 -9.54
CA SER A 49 -9.16 -14.28 -10.08
C SER A 49 -8.50 -15.62 -9.84
N ASP A 50 -7.76 -16.12 -10.81
CA ASP A 50 -7.02 -17.38 -10.69
C ASP A 50 -5.86 -17.23 -9.69
N GLU A 51 -5.30 -16.03 -9.58
CA GLU A 51 -4.23 -15.70 -8.63
C GLU A 51 -4.75 -14.86 -7.46
N PRO A 52 -4.19 -15.01 -6.26
CA PRO A 52 -4.52 -14.16 -5.13
C PRO A 52 -4.27 -12.69 -5.42
N ARG A 53 -5.24 -11.83 -5.08
CA ARG A 53 -5.11 -10.38 -5.19
C ARG A 53 -4.69 -9.80 -3.87
N TRP A 54 -3.52 -9.18 -3.83
CA TRP A 54 -2.97 -8.57 -2.64
C TRP A 54 -3.26 -7.07 -2.59
N LEU A 55 -3.57 -6.58 -1.39
CA LEU A 55 -3.77 -5.15 -1.15
C LEU A 55 -2.46 -4.37 -1.27
N ASP A 56 -1.34 -5.03 -1.02
CA ASP A 56 0.00 -4.47 -1.04
C ASP A 56 1.00 -5.54 -1.48
N GLU A 57 2.00 -5.14 -2.25
CA GLU A 57 3.09 -6.02 -2.66
C GLU A 57 4.27 -5.99 -1.66
N GLY A 58 4.26 -5.04 -0.71
CA GLY A 58 5.24 -4.95 0.36
C GLY A 58 4.95 -5.90 1.53
N PHE A 59 5.91 -5.95 2.48
CA PHE A 59 5.81 -6.80 3.67
C PHE A 59 4.95 -6.17 4.78
N ASP A 60 4.85 -4.85 4.83
CA ASP A 60 4.42 -4.11 6.02
C ASP A 60 3.08 -3.39 5.81
N ASN A 61 2.02 -4.14 5.65
CA ASN A 61 0.65 -3.65 5.69
C ASN A 61 -0.28 -4.78 6.10
N TYR A 62 -0.58 -4.89 7.38
CA TYR A 62 -1.37 -5.98 7.92
C TYR A 62 -2.52 -5.47 8.79
N ALA A 63 -3.55 -6.32 8.99
CA ALA A 63 -4.73 -6.03 9.79
C ALA A 63 -5.40 -4.68 9.44
N ALA A 64 -5.37 -4.30 8.16
CA ALA A 64 -5.91 -3.04 7.70
C ALA A 64 -7.45 -3.04 7.74
N VAL A 65 -8.01 -1.90 8.12
CA VAL A 65 -9.46 -1.65 8.19
C VAL A 65 -9.77 -0.28 7.61
N THR A 66 -11.03 -0.10 7.20
CA THR A 66 -11.53 1.17 6.69
C THR A 66 -12.03 2.09 7.81
N PHE A 67 -11.93 3.40 7.57
CA PHE A 67 -12.52 4.41 8.47
C PHE A 67 -14.03 4.46 8.28
N GLN A 68 -14.76 4.41 9.39
CA GLN A 68 -16.19 4.62 9.38
C GLN A 68 -16.55 6.11 9.26
N ASN A 69 -17.68 6.39 8.62
CA ASN A 69 -18.22 7.76 8.45
C ASN A 69 -17.28 8.74 7.72
N ALA A 70 -16.32 8.27 6.96
CA ALA A 70 -15.51 9.09 6.09
C ALA A 70 -16.20 9.29 4.73
N LYS A 71 -15.97 10.45 4.09
CA LYS A 71 -16.51 10.74 2.76
C LYS A 71 -15.93 9.80 1.68
N ASP A 72 -14.65 9.54 1.78
CA ASP A 72 -13.91 8.64 0.91
C ASP A 72 -13.71 7.30 1.62
N VAL A 73 -13.57 6.21 0.89
CA VAL A 73 -13.15 4.93 1.46
C VAL A 73 -11.65 5.03 1.76
N LEU A 74 -11.33 5.25 3.02
CA LEU A 74 -9.97 5.36 3.53
C LEU A 74 -9.62 4.11 4.32
N LEU A 75 -8.43 3.58 4.10
CA LEU A 75 -7.92 2.39 4.76
C LEU A 75 -6.60 2.69 5.45
N MET A 76 -6.39 2.11 6.62
CA MET A 76 -5.15 2.16 7.38
C MET A 76 -4.88 0.78 8.00
N GLY A 77 -3.64 0.38 8.01
CA GLY A 77 -3.21 -0.90 8.57
C GLY A 77 -2.02 -0.76 9.52
N TRP A 78 -1.54 -1.89 9.98
CA TRP A 78 -0.33 -2.00 10.76
C TRP A 78 0.89 -2.11 9.83
N GLY A 79 1.76 -1.10 9.89
CA GLY A 79 2.99 -1.02 9.10
C GLY A 79 4.10 -1.86 9.68
N MET A 80 3.87 -3.15 9.81
CA MET A 80 4.77 -4.15 10.37
C MET A 80 4.39 -5.54 9.91
N ASN A 81 5.22 -6.53 10.23
CA ASN A 81 4.99 -7.94 9.93
C ASN A 81 5.32 -8.81 11.15
N TRP A 82 4.52 -9.83 11.41
CA TRP A 82 4.71 -10.75 12.53
C TRP A 82 6.03 -11.52 12.51
N GLN A 83 6.63 -11.71 11.32
CA GLN A 83 7.92 -12.40 11.20
C GLN A 83 9.06 -11.73 11.98
N TYR A 84 9.01 -10.40 12.14
CA TYR A 84 10.08 -9.65 12.80
C TYR A 84 9.58 -8.62 13.81
N ALA A 85 8.29 -8.54 14.04
CA ALA A 85 7.70 -7.58 14.96
C ALA A 85 8.31 -7.65 16.38
N ALA A 86 8.59 -8.85 16.87
CA ALA A 86 9.21 -9.05 18.17
C ALA A 86 10.73 -8.74 18.20
N GLN A 87 11.34 -8.43 17.06
CA GLN A 87 12.77 -8.14 16.94
C GLN A 87 13.06 -6.65 16.74
N THR A 88 12.03 -5.82 16.78
CA THR A 88 12.21 -4.36 16.64
C THR A 88 12.83 -3.77 17.93
N PRO A 89 13.66 -2.73 17.82
CA PRO A 89 14.35 -2.12 18.97
C PRO A 89 13.44 -1.15 19.75
N THR A 90 12.14 -1.43 19.81
CA THR A 90 11.15 -0.65 20.55
C THR A 90 10.64 -1.46 21.76
N GLU A 91 10.50 -0.83 22.92
CA GLU A 91 10.14 -1.49 24.17
C GLU A 91 8.63 -1.41 24.46
N GLU A 92 8.00 -0.26 24.17
CA GLU A 92 6.60 0.00 24.53
C GLU A 92 5.60 -0.30 23.41
N TYR A 93 6.05 -0.42 22.18
CA TYR A 93 5.18 -0.67 21.02
C TYR A 93 5.91 -1.45 19.94
N CYS A 94 5.14 -2.03 19.03
CA CYS A 94 5.66 -2.80 17.91
C CYS A 94 5.03 -2.33 16.61
N GLY A 95 5.84 -1.75 15.74
CA GLY A 95 5.41 -1.19 14.45
C GLY A 95 4.77 0.17 14.56
N GLN A 96 4.12 0.56 13.48
CA GLN A 96 3.46 1.86 13.32
C GLN A 96 2.21 1.70 12.46
N ALA A 97 1.31 2.68 12.47
CA ALA A 97 0.24 2.74 11.50
C ALA A 97 0.80 3.06 10.10
N THR A 98 0.24 2.46 9.06
CA THR A 98 0.52 2.88 7.68
C THR A 98 -0.04 4.28 7.43
N LEU A 99 0.41 4.94 6.38
CA LEU A 99 -0.29 6.13 5.88
C LEU A 99 -1.71 5.73 5.46
N ALA A 100 -2.68 6.60 5.75
CA ALA A 100 -4.03 6.40 5.24
C ALA A 100 -4.03 6.37 3.71
N ARG A 101 -4.74 5.43 3.12
CA ARG A 101 -4.86 5.25 1.68
C ARG A 101 -6.32 5.41 1.25
N LYS A 102 -6.55 6.19 0.22
CA LYS A 102 -7.84 6.25 -0.45
C LYS A 102 -7.94 5.07 -1.41
N LEU A 103 -9.00 4.29 -1.25
CA LEU A 103 -9.30 3.16 -2.11
C LEU A 103 -10.20 3.58 -3.28
N SER A 104 -9.95 3.00 -4.42
CA SER A 104 -10.77 3.16 -5.63
C SER A 104 -10.69 1.90 -6.49
N LEU A 105 -11.58 1.77 -7.45
CA LEU A 105 -11.57 0.68 -8.43
C LEU A 105 -11.22 1.22 -9.81
N THR A 106 -10.41 0.45 -10.55
CA THR A 106 -10.07 0.73 -11.95
C THR A 106 -9.91 -0.58 -12.72
N GLU A 107 -9.95 -0.51 -14.03
CA GLU A 107 -9.60 -1.64 -14.90
C GLU A 107 -8.09 -1.60 -15.22
N VAL A 108 -7.42 -2.71 -15.00
CA VAL A 108 -6.02 -2.93 -15.37
C VAL A 108 -6.00 -4.22 -16.19
N ASP A 109 -5.52 -4.16 -17.41
CA ASP A 109 -5.44 -5.31 -18.35
C ASP A 109 -6.77 -6.08 -18.49
N GLY A 110 -7.88 -5.35 -18.47
CA GLY A 110 -9.24 -5.91 -18.58
C GLY A 110 -9.80 -6.50 -17.28
N ALA A 111 -9.05 -6.47 -16.18
CA ALA A 111 -9.49 -6.93 -14.86
C ALA A 111 -9.82 -5.77 -13.93
N LEU A 112 -10.98 -5.84 -13.25
CA LEU A 112 -11.32 -4.88 -12.20
C LEU A 112 -10.37 -5.03 -11.02
N THR A 113 -9.69 -3.95 -10.64
CA THR A 113 -8.59 -3.95 -9.68
C THR A 113 -8.80 -2.88 -8.61
N LEU A 114 -8.51 -3.23 -7.35
CA LEU A 114 -8.50 -2.29 -6.23
C LEU A 114 -7.20 -1.51 -6.24
N VAL A 115 -7.30 -0.19 -6.21
CA VAL A 115 -6.17 0.75 -6.16
C VAL A 115 -6.17 1.48 -4.84
N ALA A 116 -5.01 1.58 -4.22
CA ALA A 116 -4.78 2.27 -2.96
C ALA A 116 -3.77 3.41 -3.16
N ALA A 117 -4.22 4.65 -3.00
CA ALA A 117 -3.37 5.84 -3.14
C ALA A 117 -3.21 6.56 -1.79
N PRO A 118 -2.02 7.11 -1.46
CA PRO A 118 -1.84 7.90 -0.24
C PRO A 118 -2.86 9.02 -0.14
N ALA A 119 -3.45 9.23 1.04
CA ALA A 119 -4.49 10.23 1.27
C ALA A 119 -4.01 11.30 2.24
N GLY A 120 -4.39 12.57 1.97
CA GLY A 120 -4.20 13.68 2.88
C GLY A 120 -2.77 14.22 3.00
N LEU A 121 -1.80 13.69 2.28
CA LEU A 121 -0.40 14.11 2.36
C LEU A 121 -0.17 15.54 1.87
N GLU A 122 -0.99 16.02 0.95
CA GLU A 122 -0.88 17.38 0.39
C GLU A 122 -0.96 18.49 1.46
N LYS A 123 -1.69 18.24 2.54
CA LYS A 123 -1.84 19.18 3.66
C LYS A 123 -0.55 19.42 4.44
N PHE A 124 0.39 18.49 4.37
CA PHE A 124 1.66 18.55 5.08
C PHE A 124 2.81 19.03 4.21
N ARG A 125 2.53 19.37 2.94
CA ARG A 125 3.56 19.86 2.03
C ARG A 125 3.87 21.32 2.31
N HIS A 126 5.06 21.59 2.84
CA HIS A 126 5.55 22.95 3.10
C HIS A 126 6.22 23.57 1.88
N SER A 127 6.92 22.76 1.08
CA SER A 127 7.65 23.20 -0.10
C SER A 127 7.73 22.12 -1.16
N SER A 128 8.04 22.50 -2.38
CA SER A 128 8.26 21.56 -3.49
C SER A 128 9.42 22.07 -4.34
N TYR A 129 10.34 21.19 -4.65
CA TYR A 129 11.51 21.50 -5.46
C TYR A 129 11.60 20.52 -6.62
N PRO A 130 11.89 21.00 -7.85
CA PRO A 130 12.28 20.10 -8.91
C PRO A 130 13.61 19.42 -8.54
N ILE A 131 13.76 18.17 -8.87
CA ILE A 131 15.01 17.44 -8.71
C ILE A 131 15.56 17.08 -10.08
N GLU A 132 16.86 17.25 -10.23
CA GLU A 132 17.63 16.79 -11.39
C GLU A 132 18.55 15.62 -10.99
N ASN A 133 19.19 15.01 -11.95
CA ASN A 133 20.17 13.96 -11.68
C ASN A 133 21.25 14.47 -10.70
N HIS A 134 21.58 13.63 -9.71
CA HIS A 134 22.54 13.93 -8.65
C HIS A 134 22.15 15.05 -7.68
N THR A 135 20.87 15.41 -7.60
CA THR A 135 20.39 16.33 -6.58
C THR A 135 20.50 15.72 -5.19
N THR A 136 21.02 16.44 -4.24
CA THR A 136 21.05 16.05 -2.82
C THR A 136 20.18 17.00 -2.02
N ILE A 137 19.17 16.48 -1.34
CA ILE A 137 18.29 17.21 -0.43
C ILE A 137 18.46 16.62 0.97
N ARG A 138 18.65 17.48 1.96
CA ARG A 138 18.70 17.08 3.37
C ARG A 138 17.36 17.44 4.02
N THR A 139 16.63 16.43 4.45
CA THR A 139 15.33 16.57 5.10
C THR A 139 15.02 15.33 5.93
N GLU A 140 14.26 15.49 6.98
CA GLU A 140 13.81 14.37 7.82
C GLU A 140 12.55 13.73 7.26
N THR A 141 11.68 14.52 6.64
CA THR A 141 10.42 14.05 6.05
C THR A 141 10.26 14.59 4.64
N PHE A 142 9.82 13.76 3.72
CA PHE A 142 9.61 14.16 2.34
C PHE A 142 8.62 13.27 1.60
N GLY A 143 8.03 13.82 0.53
CA GLY A 143 7.37 13.06 -0.53
C GLY A 143 8.19 13.18 -1.80
N LEU A 144 8.41 12.08 -2.50
CA LEU A 144 9.12 12.06 -3.77
C LEU A 144 8.18 11.60 -4.88
N LYS A 145 8.05 12.40 -5.93
CA LYS A 145 7.37 12.02 -7.16
C LYS A 145 8.39 12.02 -8.29
N VAL A 146 8.57 10.88 -8.92
CA VAL A 146 9.44 10.72 -10.08
C VAL A 146 8.58 10.34 -11.28
N SER A 147 8.83 10.98 -12.41
CA SER A 147 8.20 10.65 -13.68
C SER A 147 9.21 10.75 -14.79
N GLY A 148 9.18 9.80 -15.73
CA GLY A 148 10.14 9.74 -16.82
C GLY A 148 9.92 8.51 -17.69
N LYS A 149 10.83 8.29 -18.63
CA LYS A 149 10.92 7.06 -19.44
C LYS A 149 12.28 6.44 -19.21
N GLY A 150 12.33 5.10 -19.22
CA GLY A 150 13.55 4.33 -19.01
C GLY A 150 13.87 4.08 -17.54
N ASP A 151 15.02 3.51 -17.30
CA ASP A 151 15.46 3.06 -15.99
C ASP A 151 15.80 4.23 -15.05
N ALA A 152 15.43 4.09 -13.79
CA ALA A 152 15.76 5.05 -12.75
C ALA A 152 16.31 4.36 -11.50
N LYS A 153 17.24 5.03 -10.83
CA LYS A 153 17.78 4.62 -9.53
C LYS A 153 17.65 5.76 -8.54
N ILE A 154 16.94 5.51 -7.46
CA ILE A 154 16.79 6.45 -6.34
C ILE A 154 17.56 5.88 -5.16
N CYS A 155 18.37 6.70 -4.50
CA CYS A 155 19.12 6.31 -3.32
C CYS A 155 18.83 7.28 -2.18
N LEU A 156 18.19 6.79 -1.13
CA LEU A 156 17.98 7.52 0.12
C LEU A 156 19.04 7.09 1.13
N LYS A 157 19.58 8.04 1.88
CA LYS A 157 20.59 7.77 2.92
C LYS A 157 20.24 8.51 4.19
N ASN A 158 20.48 7.90 5.34
CA ASN A 158 20.41 8.58 6.62
C ASN A 158 21.80 9.02 7.09
N SER A 159 21.87 9.71 8.24
CA SER A 159 23.11 10.23 8.83
C SER A 159 24.09 9.16 9.30
N VAL A 160 23.62 7.93 9.57
CA VAL A 160 24.44 6.81 10.01
C VAL A 160 24.89 5.88 8.87
N GLY A 161 24.60 6.27 7.62
CA GLY A 161 25.11 5.59 6.43
C GLY A 161 24.23 4.45 5.89
N GLN A 162 23.09 4.16 6.52
CA GLN A 162 22.12 3.21 5.99
C GLN A 162 21.53 3.73 4.69
N LYS A 163 21.18 2.83 3.79
CA LYS A 163 20.68 3.18 2.45
C LYS A 163 19.41 2.42 2.13
N LEU A 164 18.49 3.12 1.50
CA LEU A 164 17.37 2.54 0.77
C LEU A 164 17.56 2.84 -0.72
N LYS A 165 17.63 1.82 -1.54
CA LYS A 165 17.77 1.95 -2.99
C LYS A 165 16.49 1.47 -3.66
N ILE A 166 15.96 2.26 -4.56
CA ILE A 166 14.81 1.92 -5.39
C ILE A 166 15.26 1.91 -6.83
N TYR A 167 15.13 0.78 -7.49
CA TYR A 167 15.41 0.58 -8.90
C TYR A 167 14.08 0.47 -9.63
N VAL A 168 13.89 1.28 -10.64
CA VAL A 168 12.70 1.27 -11.50
C VAL A 168 13.15 0.93 -12.90
N THR A 169 12.55 -0.10 -13.49
CA THR A 169 12.70 -0.48 -14.89
C THR A 169 11.33 -0.49 -15.57
N ASP A 170 11.25 -0.70 -16.84
CA ASP A 170 9.98 -0.75 -17.57
C ASP A 170 9.03 -1.84 -17.06
N THR A 171 9.56 -2.89 -16.42
CA THR A 171 8.76 -4.05 -15.99
C THR A 171 8.80 -4.33 -14.49
N LYS A 172 9.69 -3.66 -13.72
CA LYS A 172 9.92 -4.02 -12.32
C LYS A 172 10.33 -2.83 -11.46
N ILE A 173 9.81 -2.80 -10.24
CA ILE A 173 10.30 -1.96 -9.14
C ILE A 173 10.95 -2.86 -8.10
N THR A 174 12.22 -2.60 -7.79
CA THR A 174 12.96 -3.33 -6.76
C THR A 174 13.36 -2.36 -5.64
N VAL A 175 13.05 -2.72 -4.40
CA VAL A 175 13.42 -1.97 -3.20
C VAL A 175 14.48 -2.78 -2.44
N ASP A 176 15.67 -2.19 -2.28
CA ASP A 176 16.82 -2.79 -1.60
C ASP A 176 17.12 -1.96 -0.33
N ARG A 177 17.05 -2.61 0.83
CA ARG A 177 17.33 -2.04 2.15
C ARG A 177 18.66 -2.60 2.64
N THR A 178 19.75 -1.94 2.37
CA THR A 178 21.09 -2.33 2.83
C THR A 178 21.74 -1.29 3.74
#